data_fa0f911ee6a51abe13332deea4d3ccae
#
_entry.id   fa0f911ee6a51abe13332deea4d3ccae
#
_cell.length_a   1.000
_cell.length_b   1.000
_cell.length_c   1.000
_cell.angle_alpha   90.00
_cell.angle_beta   90.00
_cell.angle_gamma   90.00
#
_symmetry.space_group_name_H-M   'P 1'
#
loop_
_entity.id
_entity.type
_entity.pdbx_description
1 polymer ?
#
loop_
_entity_poly.entity_id
_entity_poly.type
_entity_poly.pdbx_seq_one_letter_code
_entity_poly.pdbx_strand_id
1 'polypeptide(L)'
;RCLVGSEMCIRDRYKVFAENFPIADTRNNFVLEFLDYYIDPPRYCIDECIARGLTYSVPLKAKLKLYCTDPDHEDFDTVIQDVYLGPIPYMTDRGTFVINGAERVVVSQLHRSPGVFFGQSTHANGTKLYSARIIPFKGSWIEFATDINNVMYAYIDRKKKLPVTTLLRAIGFESDRDILEIFNLAEEVKVTKANLKKFIGRKLAARVLKTWVEDFVDEDTGEVVSIERNDVIIDRESVLDSDNIEAILESGTQNILLHREDQNLSDYAIIYNTLQKDPSNSEKEAVLYIYRQLRNAEPADEASAREVI
;
A
#
# COMPACT_ATOMS: atom_id res chain seq x y z
N ARG A 1 -22.08 -26.78 10.77
CA ARG A 1 -21.78 -26.46 12.21
C ARG A 1 -20.72 -25.38 12.40
N CYS A 2 -19.95 -25.03 11.37
CA CYS A 2 -18.86 -24.00 11.49
C CYS A 2 -19.31 -22.55 11.38
N LEU A 3 -20.54 -22.21 11.06
CA LEU A 3 -20.92 -20.83 10.80
C LEU A 3 -21.54 -20.08 11.99
N VAL A 4 -21.94 -20.71 13.07
CA VAL A 4 -22.64 -20.02 14.17
C VAL A 4 -22.36 -20.57 15.58
N GLY A 5 -21.30 -21.25 15.84
CA GLY A 5 -21.11 -21.80 17.18
C GLY A 5 -19.73 -22.29 17.57
N SER A 6 -18.74 -22.17 16.70
CA SER A 6 -17.36 -22.45 17.08
C SER A 6 -16.68 -21.18 17.58
N GLU A 7 -15.80 -21.30 18.56
CA GLU A 7 -14.96 -20.17 19.03
C GLU A 7 -14.28 -19.43 17.90
N MET A 8 -13.92 -20.11 16.82
CA MET A 8 -13.30 -19.53 15.63
C MET A 8 -14.25 -18.56 14.92
N CYS A 9 -15.53 -18.91 14.75
CA CYS A 9 -16.51 -18.03 14.10
C CYS A 9 -16.89 -16.83 14.98
N ILE A 10 -16.89 -17.00 16.30
CA ILE A 10 -17.13 -15.91 17.25
C ILE A 10 -15.96 -14.92 17.22
N ARG A 11 -14.73 -15.43 17.24
CA ARG A 11 -13.51 -14.59 17.13
C ARG A 11 -13.45 -13.84 15.81
N ASP A 12 -13.79 -14.48 14.70
CA ASP A 12 -13.73 -13.84 13.39
C ASP A 12 -14.76 -12.71 13.25
N ARG A 13 -15.97 -12.87 13.81
CA ARG A 13 -16.95 -11.78 13.83
C ARG A 13 -16.49 -10.61 14.69
N TYR A 14 -15.97 -10.91 15.89
CA TYR A 14 -15.44 -9.88 16.76
C TYR A 14 -14.31 -9.10 16.09
N LYS A 15 -13.40 -9.79 15.37
CA LYS A 15 -12.33 -9.15 14.60
C LYS A 15 -12.88 -8.21 13.54
N VAL A 16 -13.92 -8.62 12.79
CA VAL A 16 -14.52 -7.74 11.76
C VAL A 16 -15.07 -6.45 12.38
N PHE A 17 -15.67 -6.53 13.57
CA PHE A 17 -16.09 -5.32 14.27
C PHE A 17 -14.89 -4.52 14.77
N ALA A 18 -13.90 -5.16 15.38
CA ALA A 18 -12.72 -4.50 15.91
C ALA A 18 -11.86 -3.82 14.83
N GLU A 19 -11.85 -4.35 13.60
CA GLU A 19 -11.15 -3.74 12.46
C GLU A 19 -11.87 -2.51 11.88
N ASN A 20 -13.20 -2.42 12.07
CA ASN A 20 -13.99 -1.31 11.55
C ASN A 20 -14.29 -0.22 12.59
N PHE A 21 -14.09 -0.51 13.87
CA PHE A 21 -14.32 0.43 14.96
C PHE A 21 -13.03 0.71 15.71
N PRO A 22 -12.86 1.91 16.32
CA PRO A 22 -13.83 2.99 16.43
C PRO A 22 -14.00 3.77 15.14
N ILE A 23 -15.18 4.33 14.91
CA ILE A 23 -15.48 5.25 13.82
C ILE A 23 -15.52 6.65 14.39
N ALA A 24 -14.64 7.54 13.90
CA ALA A 24 -14.62 8.93 14.27
C ALA A 24 -15.23 9.81 13.16
N ASP A 25 -15.83 10.92 13.55
CA ASP A 25 -16.26 11.94 12.62
C ASP A 25 -15.06 12.62 11.95
N THR A 26 -15.28 13.25 10.78
CA THR A 26 -14.26 14.02 10.03
C THR A 26 -13.57 15.11 10.85
N ARG A 27 -14.26 15.63 11.89
CA ARG A 27 -13.74 16.62 12.85
C ARG A 27 -13.21 16.01 14.13
N ASN A 28 -13.27 14.67 14.27
CA ASN A 28 -12.92 13.94 15.49
C ASN A 28 -13.70 14.35 16.76
N ASN A 29 -14.88 15.00 16.61
CA ASN A 29 -15.68 15.45 17.72
C ASN A 29 -16.52 14.30 18.32
N PHE A 30 -16.98 13.38 17.49
CA PHE A 30 -17.80 12.25 17.91
C PHE A 30 -17.11 10.94 17.56
N VAL A 31 -17.12 10.02 18.52
CA VAL A 31 -16.53 8.68 18.33
C VAL A 31 -17.59 7.63 18.64
N LEU A 32 -17.77 6.71 17.70
CA LEU A 32 -18.62 5.53 17.83
C LEU A 32 -17.75 4.31 18.11
N GLU A 33 -17.89 3.75 19.32
CA GLU A 33 -17.12 2.61 19.79
C GLU A 33 -17.99 1.35 19.81
N PHE A 34 -17.42 0.21 19.39
CA PHE A 34 -18.03 -1.09 19.48
C PHE A 34 -17.72 -1.72 20.84
N LEU A 35 -18.75 -2.17 21.57
CA LEU A 35 -18.59 -2.85 22.85
C LEU A 35 -18.74 -4.36 22.72
N ASP A 36 -19.86 -4.81 22.15
CA ASP A 36 -20.18 -6.25 22.02
C ASP A 36 -21.22 -6.46 20.91
N TYR A 37 -21.40 -7.72 20.50
CA TYR A 37 -22.49 -8.11 19.59
C TYR A 37 -23.23 -9.33 20.10
N TYR A 38 -24.47 -9.47 19.70
CA TYR A 38 -25.28 -10.63 20.01
C TYR A 38 -26.25 -10.93 18.88
N ILE A 39 -26.69 -12.20 18.88
CA ILE A 39 -27.55 -12.75 17.85
C ILE A 39 -28.79 -13.30 18.59
N ASP A 40 -29.94 -12.74 18.29
CA ASP A 40 -31.21 -13.22 18.83
C ASP A 40 -31.65 -14.50 18.10
N PRO A 41 -32.51 -15.31 18.71
CA PRO A 41 -33.08 -16.46 18.05
C PRO A 41 -33.95 -16.09 16.84
N PRO A 42 -34.07 -17.00 15.86
CA PRO A 42 -34.86 -16.73 14.66
C PRO A 42 -36.34 -16.52 15.03
N ARG A 43 -37.00 -15.60 14.32
CA ARG A 43 -38.40 -15.26 14.54
C ARG A 43 -39.38 -16.35 14.11
N TYR A 44 -39.02 -17.08 13.05
CA TYR A 44 -39.86 -18.08 12.40
C TYR A 44 -39.11 -19.41 12.33
N CYS A 45 -39.84 -20.53 12.42
CA CYS A 45 -39.25 -21.84 12.20
C CYS A 45 -39.01 -22.10 10.69
N ILE A 46 -38.27 -23.15 10.39
CA ILE A 46 -37.88 -23.49 9.01
C ILE A 46 -39.11 -23.76 8.15
N ASP A 47 -40.06 -24.57 8.66
CA ASP A 47 -41.28 -24.95 7.93
C ASP A 47 -42.17 -23.74 7.62
N GLU A 48 -42.25 -22.81 8.57
CA GLU A 48 -43.01 -21.57 8.39
C GLU A 48 -42.33 -20.65 7.34
N CYS A 49 -41.00 -20.59 7.32
CA CYS A 49 -40.26 -19.84 6.31
C CYS A 49 -40.50 -20.42 4.90
N ILE A 50 -40.52 -21.74 4.76
CA ILE A 50 -40.82 -22.41 3.49
C ILE A 50 -42.23 -22.13 3.04
N ALA A 51 -43.21 -22.32 3.93
CA ALA A 51 -44.63 -22.15 3.63
C ALA A 51 -45.01 -20.72 3.24
N ARG A 52 -44.38 -19.73 3.88
CA ARG A 52 -44.66 -18.30 3.69
C ARG A 52 -43.73 -17.58 2.73
N GLY A 53 -42.77 -18.29 2.14
CA GLY A 53 -41.77 -17.67 1.24
C GLY A 53 -40.81 -16.72 1.94
N LEU A 54 -40.51 -16.97 3.23
CA LEU A 54 -39.58 -16.11 4.02
C LEU A 54 -38.17 -16.66 4.01
N THR A 55 -37.23 -15.81 4.45
CA THR A 55 -35.84 -16.22 4.69
C THR A 55 -35.63 -16.61 6.15
N TYR A 56 -35.08 -17.81 6.38
CA TYR A 56 -34.67 -18.25 7.70
C TYR A 56 -33.41 -17.51 8.14
N SER A 57 -33.56 -16.55 9.03
CA SER A 57 -32.50 -15.65 9.45
C SER A 57 -32.57 -15.32 10.94
N VAL A 58 -31.43 -14.90 11.47
CA VAL A 58 -31.27 -14.45 12.86
C VAL A 58 -30.93 -12.96 12.86
N PRO A 59 -31.51 -12.15 13.76
CA PRO A 59 -31.18 -10.74 13.87
C PRO A 59 -29.81 -10.56 14.54
N LEU A 60 -28.96 -9.78 13.89
CA LEU A 60 -27.67 -9.34 14.44
C LEU A 60 -27.87 -7.98 15.10
N LYS A 61 -27.46 -7.85 16.34
CA LYS A 61 -27.42 -6.60 17.09
C LYS A 61 -26.02 -6.33 17.59
N ALA A 62 -25.63 -5.06 17.63
CA ALA A 62 -24.37 -4.62 18.22
C ALA A 62 -24.66 -3.63 19.35
N LYS A 63 -23.92 -3.74 20.43
CA LYS A 63 -23.91 -2.78 21.50
C LYS A 63 -22.87 -1.73 21.19
N LEU A 64 -23.32 -0.52 20.91
CA LEU A 64 -22.50 0.59 20.51
C LEU A 64 -22.51 1.68 21.57
N LYS A 65 -21.39 2.38 21.69
CA LYS A 65 -21.20 3.52 22.58
C LYS A 65 -20.81 4.75 21.74
N LEU A 66 -21.61 5.78 21.82
CA LEU A 66 -21.35 7.07 21.22
C LEU A 66 -20.94 8.07 22.30
N TYR A 67 -19.81 8.72 22.15
CA TYR A 67 -19.34 9.76 23.04
C TYR A 67 -18.73 10.92 22.27
N CYS A 68 -18.73 12.11 22.90
CA CYS A 68 -18.11 13.31 22.37
C CYS A 68 -16.69 13.44 22.95
N THR A 69 -15.75 13.86 22.12
CA THR A 69 -14.35 14.12 22.52
C THR A 69 -14.05 15.61 22.57
N ASP A 70 -15.00 16.46 22.14
CA ASP A 70 -14.86 17.90 22.09
C ASP A 70 -15.07 18.51 23.50
N PRO A 71 -14.11 19.24 24.04
CA PRO A 71 -14.25 19.92 25.35
C PRO A 71 -15.32 21.01 25.36
N ASP A 72 -15.69 21.56 24.20
CA ASP A 72 -16.74 22.57 24.10
C ASP A 72 -18.16 21.99 24.21
N HIS A 73 -18.31 20.67 24.19
CA HIS A 73 -19.57 19.95 24.26
C HIS A 73 -19.60 18.95 25.44
N GLU A 74 -19.15 19.40 26.64
CA GLU A 74 -19.15 18.59 27.87
C GLU A 74 -20.55 18.14 28.29
N ASP A 75 -21.61 18.79 27.83
CA ASP A 75 -23.02 18.46 28.14
C ASP A 75 -23.53 17.24 27.36
N PHE A 76 -22.74 16.63 26.45
CA PHE A 76 -23.16 15.45 25.70
C PHE A 76 -22.98 14.17 26.52
N ASP A 77 -24.11 13.63 26.97
CA ASP A 77 -24.13 12.36 27.68
C ASP A 77 -23.72 11.20 26.79
N THR A 78 -22.84 10.34 27.29
CA THR A 78 -22.43 9.11 26.58
C THR A 78 -23.65 8.20 26.37
N VAL A 79 -23.99 7.91 25.12
CA VAL A 79 -25.11 7.06 24.76
C VAL A 79 -24.62 5.62 24.51
N ILE A 80 -25.14 4.66 25.26
CA ILE A 80 -24.91 3.23 25.04
C ILE A 80 -26.23 2.61 24.63
N GLN A 81 -26.27 2.04 23.42
CA GLN A 81 -27.48 1.49 22.85
C GLN A 81 -27.22 0.22 22.07
N ASP A 82 -28.21 -0.69 22.08
CA ASP A 82 -28.24 -1.87 21.22
C ASP A 82 -28.84 -1.51 19.87
N VAL A 83 -28.01 -1.61 18.83
CA VAL A 83 -28.40 -1.26 17.47
C VAL A 83 -28.62 -2.53 16.63
N TYR A 84 -29.77 -2.61 15.99
CA TYR A 84 -30.05 -3.66 15.03
C TYR A 84 -29.33 -3.41 13.72
N LEU A 85 -28.39 -4.29 13.37
CA LEU A 85 -27.59 -4.16 12.14
C LEU A 85 -28.23 -4.84 10.92
N GLY A 86 -29.00 -5.90 11.14
CA GLY A 86 -29.66 -6.60 10.06
C GLY A 86 -29.87 -8.09 10.33
N PRO A 87 -30.61 -8.79 9.44
CA PRO A 87 -30.77 -10.24 9.51
C PRO A 87 -29.60 -10.96 8.83
N ILE A 88 -29.10 -12.00 9.44
CA ILE A 88 -28.12 -12.93 8.85
C ILE A 88 -28.82 -14.23 8.51
N PRO A 89 -28.74 -14.75 7.28
CA PRO A 89 -29.25 -16.09 6.96
C PRO A 89 -28.63 -17.15 7.87
N TYR A 90 -29.47 -18.02 8.40
CA TYR A 90 -29.05 -19.05 9.33
C TYR A 90 -29.07 -20.41 8.67
N MET A 91 -28.02 -21.20 8.88
CA MET A 91 -27.91 -22.53 8.31
C MET A 91 -28.74 -23.55 9.07
N THR A 92 -29.45 -24.36 8.34
CA THR A 92 -30.22 -25.48 8.90
C THR A 92 -29.30 -26.63 9.34
N ASP A 93 -29.82 -27.57 10.10
CA ASP A 93 -29.08 -28.78 10.52
C ASP A 93 -28.62 -29.66 9.36
N ARG A 94 -29.27 -29.53 8.20
CA ARG A 94 -28.91 -30.22 6.95
C ARG A 94 -27.79 -29.55 6.16
N GLY A 95 -27.31 -28.36 6.61
CA GLY A 95 -26.32 -27.58 5.89
C GLY A 95 -26.88 -26.73 4.76
N THR A 96 -28.20 -26.52 4.73
CA THR A 96 -28.90 -25.69 3.72
C THR A 96 -29.26 -24.33 4.30
N PHE A 97 -29.60 -23.40 3.44
CA PHE A 97 -30.16 -22.08 3.76
C PHE A 97 -31.56 -22.00 3.16
N VAL A 98 -32.52 -21.47 3.91
CA VAL A 98 -33.86 -21.16 3.37
C VAL A 98 -33.89 -19.68 3.00
N ILE A 99 -33.92 -19.38 1.71
CA ILE A 99 -33.95 -18.02 1.17
C ILE A 99 -35.23 -17.85 0.34
N ASN A 100 -36.11 -16.93 0.77
CA ASN A 100 -37.39 -16.68 0.13
C ASN A 100 -38.21 -17.97 -0.03
N GLY A 101 -38.22 -18.83 0.99
CA GLY A 101 -38.93 -20.10 0.99
C GLY A 101 -38.28 -21.25 0.23
N ALA A 102 -37.17 -21.03 -0.45
CA ALA A 102 -36.46 -22.08 -1.16
C ALA A 102 -35.24 -22.55 -0.40
N GLU A 103 -35.09 -23.88 -0.21
CA GLU A 103 -33.86 -24.46 0.30
C GLU A 103 -32.72 -24.32 -0.70
N ARG A 104 -31.62 -23.76 -0.28
CA ARG A 104 -30.44 -23.51 -1.11
C ARG A 104 -29.18 -24.02 -0.42
N VAL A 105 -28.21 -24.43 -1.22
CA VAL A 105 -26.89 -24.87 -0.76
C VAL A 105 -25.84 -23.96 -1.35
N VAL A 106 -24.87 -23.57 -0.55
CA VAL A 106 -23.71 -22.84 -1.04
C VAL A 106 -22.82 -23.79 -1.80
N VAL A 107 -22.59 -23.52 -3.09
CA VAL A 107 -21.74 -24.31 -3.94
C VAL A 107 -20.32 -23.76 -3.88
N SER A 108 -19.32 -24.65 -3.81
CA SER A 108 -17.92 -24.24 -3.89
C SER A 108 -17.62 -23.61 -5.25
N GLN A 109 -17.04 -22.42 -5.21
CA GLN A 109 -16.62 -21.73 -6.42
C GLN A 109 -15.13 -21.96 -6.66
N LEU A 110 -14.78 -22.41 -7.86
CA LEU A 110 -13.39 -22.54 -8.26
C LEU A 110 -12.82 -21.13 -8.51
N HIS A 111 -11.74 -20.80 -7.84
CA HIS A 111 -11.01 -19.53 -8.04
C HIS A 111 -9.51 -19.78 -8.08
N ARG A 112 -8.76 -18.80 -8.56
CA ARG A 112 -7.31 -18.85 -8.49
C ARG A 112 -6.86 -18.72 -7.05
N SER A 113 -5.90 -19.56 -6.64
CA SER A 113 -5.34 -19.49 -5.28
C SER A 113 -4.59 -18.17 -5.06
N PRO A 114 -4.69 -17.57 -3.88
CA PRO A 114 -3.82 -16.47 -3.50
C PRO A 114 -2.36 -16.93 -3.49
N GLY A 115 -1.46 -16.03 -3.87
CA GLY A 115 -0.04 -16.32 -3.88
C GLY A 115 0.72 -15.56 -4.95
N VAL A 116 1.99 -15.90 -5.11
CA VAL A 116 2.89 -15.34 -6.12
C VAL A 116 3.16 -16.37 -7.18
N PHE A 117 2.99 -16.00 -8.44
CA PHE A 117 3.20 -16.86 -9.61
C PHE A 117 4.27 -16.25 -10.50
N PHE A 118 5.34 -17.01 -10.75
CA PHE A 118 6.43 -16.59 -11.63
C PHE A 118 6.23 -17.17 -13.02
N GLY A 119 6.56 -16.37 -14.03
CA GLY A 119 6.48 -16.75 -15.44
C GLY A 119 7.71 -16.31 -16.20
N GLN A 120 7.99 -17.02 -17.29
CA GLN A 120 9.01 -16.67 -18.26
C GLN A 120 8.40 -16.77 -19.66
N SER A 121 8.64 -15.75 -20.48
CA SER A 121 8.28 -15.73 -21.89
C SER A 121 9.49 -15.38 -22.72
N THR A 122 9.49 -15.78 -23.98
CA THR A 122 10.56 -15.44 -24.92
C THR A 122 10.00 -14.49 -25.96
N HIS A 123 10.59 -13.31 -26.06
CA HIS A 123 10.25 -12.34 -27.10
C HIS A 123 10.69 -12.85 -28.48
N ALA A 124 10.11 -12.30 -29.56
CA ALA A 124 10.46 -12.67 -30.93
C ALA A 124 11.96 -12.54 -31.26
N ASN A 125 12.67 -11.65 -30.56
CA ASN A 125 14.11 -11.44 -30.69
C ASN A 125 14.97 -12.47 -29.93
N GLY A 126 14.37 -13.49 -29.30
CA GLY A 126 15.04 -14.47 -28.47
C GLY A 126 15.34 -14.03 -27.02
N THR A 127 15.03 -12.79 -26.64
CA THR A 127 15.23 -12.29 -25.28
C THR A 127 14.24 -12.92 -24.33
N LYS A 128 14.74 -13.41 -23.19
CA LYS A 128 13.90 -13.95 -22.11
C LYS A 128 13.33 -12.79 -21.29
N LEU A 129 12.01 -12.78 -21.16
CA LEU A 129 11.28 -11.83 -20.33
C LEU A 129 10.72 -12.57 -19.12
N TYR A 130 10.83 -11.97 -17.97
CA TYR A 130 10.37 -12.54 -16.71
C TYR A 130 9.17 -11.76 -16.19
N SER A 131 8.25 -12.47 -15.58
CA SER A 131 7.09 -11.87 -14.94
C SER A 131 6.82 -12.53 -13.59
N ALA A 132 6.27 -11.74 -12.65
CA ALA A 132 5.77 -12.22 -11.39
C ALA A 132 4.39 -11.61 -11.16
N ARG A 133 3.42 -12.44 -10.80
CA ARG A 133 2.04 -12.00 -10.53
C ARG A 133 1.67 -12.31 -9.11
N ILE A 134 1.25 -11.29 -8.37
CA ILE A 134 0.72 -11.40 -7.02
C ILE A 134 -0.80 -11.42 -7.11
N ILE A 135 -1.39 -12.51 -6.64
CA ILE A 135 -2.85 -12.66 -6.52
C ILE A 135 -3.18 -12.63 -5.04
N PRO A 136 -3.84 -11.57 -4.52
CA PRO A 136 -4.27 -11.50 -3.14
C PRO A 136 -5.55 -12.35 -2.93
N PHE A 137 -5.85 -12.67 -1.68
CA PHE A 137 -7.13 -13.28 -1.33
C PHE A 137 -8.31 -12.36 -1.66
N LYS A 138 -8.15 -11.06 -1.37
CA LYS A 138 -9.13 -10.00 -1.67
C LYS A 138 -8.34 -8.72 -2.01
N GLY A 139 -8.62 -8.13 -3.16
CA GLY A 139 -7.96 -6.90 -3.61
C GLY A 139 -7.50 -6.96 -5.06
N SER A 140 -6.76 -5.95 -5.48
CA SER A 140 -6.26 -5.80 -6.84
C SER A 140 -5.07 -6.70 -7.12
N TRP A 141 -4.98 -7.22 -8.34
CA TRP A 141 -3.83 -7.99 -8.78
C TRP A 141 -2.68 -7.08 -9.17
N ILE A 142 -1.48 -7.47 -8.78
CA ILE A 142 -0.26 -6.77 -9.18
C ILE A 142 0.59 -7.73 -10.01
N GLU A 143 1.01 -7.29 -11.18
CA GLU A 143 1.90 -8.05 -12.06
C GLU A 143 3.16 -7.22 -12.32
N PHE A 144 4.32 -7.82 -12.08
CA PHE A 144 5.62 -7.28 -12.44
C PHE A 144 6.09 -7.94 -13.72
N ALA A 145 6.60 -7.17 -14.66
CA ALA A 145 7.14 -7.71 -15.91
C ALA A 145 8.36 -6.91 -16.37
N THR A 146 9.35 -7.63 -16.89
CA THR A 146 10.51 -7.02 -17.54
C THR A 146 10.21 -6.71 -19.00
N ASP A 147 10.72 -5.60 -19.49
CA ASP A 147 10.65 -5.21 -20.91
C ASP A 147 11.95 -5.57 -21.64
N ILE A 148 11.93 -5.49 -22.97
CA ILE A 148 13.09 -5.74 -23.86
C ILE A 148 14.29 -4.87 -23.50
N ASN A 149 14.05 -3.68 -22.96
CA ASN A 149 15.08 -2.73 -22.54
C ASN A 149 15.61 -2.99 -21.12
N ASN A 150 15.32 -4.16 -20.54
CA ASN A 150 15.65 -4.47 -19.16
C ASN A 150 15.11 -3.44 -18.16
N VAL A 151 13.88 -2.99 -18.37
CA VAL A 151 13.14 -2.14 -17.43
C VAL A 151 12.02 -2.95 -16.81
N MET A 152 11.86 -2.86 -15.50
CA MET A 152 10.79 -3.55 -14.78
C MET A 152 9.59 -2.63 -14.56
N TYR A 153 8.44 -3.11 -14.98
CA TYR A 153 7.17 -2.40 -14.82
C TYR A 153 6.22 -3.16 -13.92
N ALA A 154 5.42 -2.42 -13.17
CA ALA A 154 4.28 -2.92 -12.42
C ALA A 154 2.98 -2.59 -13.14
N TYR A 155 2.05 -3.56 -13.14
CA TYR A 155 0.70 -3.42 -13.66
C TYR A 155 -0.29 -3.67 -12.52
N ILE A 156 -1.11 -2.71 -12.21
CA ILE A 156 -2.18 -2.83 -11.22
C ILE A 156 -3.47 -3.08 -11.99
N ASP A 157 -4.13 -4.22 -11.72
CA ASP A 157 -5.36 -4.65 -12.40
C ASP A 157 -5.29 -4.60 -13.95
N ARG A 158 -4.11 -4.91 -14.52
CA ARG A 158 -3.84 -4.86 -15.96
C ARG A 158 -4.04 -3.49 -16.59
N LYS A 159 -4.02 -2.42 -15.80
CA LYS A 159 -4.08 -1.04 -16.28
C LYS A 159 -2.71 -0.58 -16.81
N LYS A 160 -2.52 0.72 -16.91
CA LYS A 160 -1.27 1.31 -17.42
C LYS A 160 -0.05 0.83 -16.66
N LYS A 161 1.06 0.64 -17.38
CA LYS A 161 2.33 0.25 -16.81
C LYS A 161 2.98 1.39 -16.03
N LEU A 162 3.53 1.05 -14.87
CA LEU A 162 4.25 1.95 -13.99
C LEU A 162 5.67 1.42 -13.78
N PRO A 163 6.73 2.23 -13.73
CA PRO A 163 8.03 1.77 -13.27
C PRO A 163 7.91 1.17 -11.85
N VAL A 164 8.59 0.06 -11.60
CA VAL A 164 8.55 -0.59 -10.27
C VAL A 164 9.08 0.35 -9.18
N THR A 165 10.10 1.14 -9.49
CA THR A 165 10.70 2.10 -8.56
C THR A 165 9.72 3.16 -8.10
N THR A 166 8.83 3.65 -8.98
CA THR A 166 7.75 4.55 -8.60
C THR A 166 6.79 3.91 -7.60
N LEU A 167 6.45 2.62 -7.80
CA LEU A 167 5.61 1.89 -6.84
C LEU A 167 6.31 1.72 -5.49
N LEU A 168 7.61 1.39 -5.49
CA LEU A 168 8.39 1.25 -4.27
C LEU A 168 8.47 2.56 -3.48
N ARG A 169 8.64 3.71 -4.17
CA ARG A 169 8.59 5.02 -3.51
C ARG A 169 7.24 5.30 -2.86
N ALA A 170 6.16 4.99 -3.54
CA ALA A 170 4.81 5.19 -3.00
C ALA A 170 4.49 4.33 -1.78
N ILE A 171 5.18 3.19 -1.61
CA ILE A 171 5.03 2.29 -0.46
C ILE A 171 5.90 2.75 0.75
N GLY A 172 6.84 3.69 0.54
CA GLY A 172 7.67 4.25 1.61
C GLY A 172 9.18 4.10 1.42
N PHE A 173 9.67 3.58 0.27
CA PHE A 173 11.10 3.59 -0.06
C PHE A 173 11.44 4.84 -0.85
N GLU A 174 11.52 5.97 -0.18
CA GLU A 174 11.53 7.29 -0.80
C GLU A 174 12.76 7.54 -1.66
N SER A 175 13.95 7.20 -1.16
CA SER A 175 15.21 7.54 -1.81
C SER A 175 15.71 6.45 -2.78
N ASP A 176 16.52 6.86 -3.76
CA ASP A 176 17.25 5.91 -4.61
C ASP A 176 18.13 4.97 -3.78
N ARG A 177 18.65 5.47 -2.65
CA ARG A 177 19.44 4.72 -1.69
C ARG A 177 18.66 3.55 -1.12
N ASP A 178 17.44 3.79 -0.63
CA ASP A 178 16.61 2.76 0.00
C ASP A 178 16.27 1.65 -1.00
N ILE A 179 15.94 2.03 -2.22
CA ILE A 179 15.66 1.08 -3.31
C ILE A 179 16.90 0.23 -3.63
N LEU A 180 18.08 0.85 -3.76
CA LEU A 180 19.32 0.12 -4.05
C LEU A 180 19.76 -0.78 -2.90
N GLU A 181 19.49 -0.38 -1.65
CA GLU A 181 19.79 -1.16 -0.46
C GLU A 181 18.95 -2.45 -0.39
N ILE A 182 17.64 -2.37 -0.67
CA ILE A 182 16.76 -3.56 -0.73
C ILE A 182 17.32 -4.63 -1.66
N PHE A 183 17.81 -4.21 -2.84
CA PHE A 183 18.37 -5.13 -3.82
C PHE A 183 19.86 -5.42 -3.60
N ASN A 184 20.47 -4.82 -2.58
CA ASN A 184 21.90 -4.95 -2.25
C ASN A 184 22.83 -4.65 -3.45
N LEU A 185 22.49 -3.63 -4.22
CA LEU A 185 23.15 -3.30 -5.48
C LEU A 185 24.26 -2.27 -5.35
N ALA A 186 24.26 -1.48 -4.29
CA ALA A 186 25.21 -0.40 -4.07
C ALA A 186 26.11 -0.66 -2.86
N GLU A 187 27.29 -0.10 -2.91
CA GLU A 187 28.24 -0.03 -1.82
C GLU A 187 28.30 1.40 -1.28
N GLU A 188 28.10 1.54 0.02
CA GLU A 188 28.17 2.84 0.68
C GLU A 188 29.62 3.20 1.00
N VAL A 189 30.07 4.36 0.51
CA VAL A 189 31.42 4.87 0.71
C VAL A 189 31.37 6.20 1.45
N LYS A 190 32.11 6.29 2.57
CA LYS A 190 32.25 7.56 3.29
C LYS A 190 33.06 8.57 2.47
N VAL A 191 32.52 9.79 2.40
CA VAL A 191 33.10 10.91 1.68
C VAL A 191 34.30 11.45 2.45
N THR A 192 35.48 10.98 2.06
CA THR A 192 36.77 11.52 2.49
C THR A 192 37.70 11.62 1.28
N LYS A 193 38.54 12.64 1.25
CA LYS A 193 39.45 12.88 0.11
C LYS A 193 40.36 11.69 -0.20
N ALA A 194 40.71 10.89 0.82
CA ALA A 194 41.53 9.70 0.68
C ALA A 194 40.76 8.50 0.13
N ASN A 195 39.48 8.35 0.51
CA ASN A 195 38.64 7.25 0.04
C ASN A 195 38.19 7.48 -1.40
N LEU A 196 37.69 8.68 -1.71
CA LEU A 196 37.20 8.99 -3.06
C LEU A 196 38.26 8.80 -4.15
N LYS A 197 39.52 9.12 -3.85
CA LYS A 197 40.63 8.86 -4.78
C LYS A 197 40.85 7.39 -5.11
N LYS A 198 40.47 6.47 -4.23
CA LYS A 198 40.60 5.02 -4.48
C LYS A 198 39.56 4.49 -5.45
N PHE A 199 38.45 5.20 -5.58
CA PHE A 199 37.30 4.78 -6.38
C PHE A 199 37.14 5.59 -7.68
N ILE A 200 38.18 6.33 -8.09
CA ILE A 200 38.18 7.06 -9.38
C ILE A 200 37.93 6.07 -10.52
N GLY A 201 37.04 6.44 -11.43
CA GLY A 201 36.63 5.63 -12.57
C GLY A 201 35.40 4.73 -12.30
N ARG A 202 34.93 4.61 -11.04
CA ARG A 202 33.68 3.92 -10.73
C ARG A 202 32.48 4.84 -10.96
N LYS A 203 31.34 4.23 -11.24
CA LYS A 203 30.08 4.96 -11.45
C LYS A 203 29.31 5.13 -10.18
N LEU A 204 28.65 6.28 -10.04
CA LEU A 204 27.70 6.55 -8.97
C LEU A 204 26.41 5.75 -9.18
N ALA A 205 25.97 5.06 -8.14
CA ALA A 205 24.74 4.26 -8.17
C ALA A 205 23.50 5.11 -7.88
N ALA A 206 23.64 6.16 -7.08
CA ALA A 206 22.56 7.11 -6.75
C ALA A 206 23.01 8.55 -6.98
N ARG A 207 22.03 9.45 -7.06
CA ARG A 207 22.26 10.89 -7.14
C ARG A 207 22.95 11.39 -5.88
N VAL A 208 23.87 12.32 -6.04
CA VAL A 208 24.44 13.08 -4.92
C VAL A 208 23.60 14.33 -4.73
N LEU A 209 22.93 14.42 -3.59
CA LEU A 209 22.04 15.51 -3.25
C LEU A 209 22.69 16.42 -2.21
N LYS A 210 22.51 17.72 -2.38
CA LYS A 210 22.77 18.70 -1.31
C LYS A 210 21.43 19.04 -0.66
N THR A 211 21.25 18.54 0.55
CA THR A 211 20.05 18.83 1.35
C THR A 211 20.27 20.10 2.15
N TRP A 212 19.36 21.05 2.07
CA TRP A 212 19.34 22.25 2.89
C TRP A 212 17.91 22.59 3.26
N VAL A 213 17.75 23.22 4.42
CA VAL A 213 16.45 23.61 4.96
C VAL A 213 16.21 25.07 4.62
N GLU A 214 15.09 25.38 4.01
CA GLU A 214 14.62 26.72 3.74
C GLU A 214 13.42 27.00 4.65
N ASP A 215 13.57 28.02 5.50
CA ASP A 215 12.50 28.42 6.42
C ASP A 215 11.63 29.47 5.75
N PHE A 216 10.35 29.14 5.56
CA PHE A 216 9.33 30.07 5.10
C PHE A 216 8.46 30.49 6.28
N VAL A 217 8.22 31.79 6.39
CA VAL A 217 7.22 32.31 7.31
C VAL A 217 5.92 32.44 6.54
N ASP A 218 4.91 31.70 6.96
CA ASP A 218 3.55 31.83 6.42
C ASP A 218 3.01 33.21 6.80
N GLU A 219 2.69 34.03 5.78
CA GLU A 219 2.23 35.43 5.99
C GLU A 219 0.84 35.47 6.64
N ASP A 220 0.03 34.42 6.55
CA ASP A 220 -1.33 34.38 7.10
C ASP A 220 -1.36 33.88 8.56
N THR A 221 -0.53 32.89 8.90
CA THR A 221 -0.51 32.25 10.23
C THR A 221 0.64 32.70 11.11
N GLY A 222 1.72 33.24 10.52
CA GLY A 222 2.95 33.60 11.22
C GLY A 222 3.80 32.41 11.68
N GLU A 223 3.45 31.20 11.29
CA GLU A 223 4.20 30.00 11.60
C GLU A 223 5.40 29.84 10.66
N VAL A 224 6.53 29.37 11.20
CA VAL A 224 7.73 29.06 10.43
C VAL A 224 7.61 27.62 9.91
N VAL A 225 7.44 27.48 8.62
CA VAL A 225 7.43 26.16 7.94
C VAL A 225 8.80 25.93 7.34
N SER A 226 9.53 24.96 7.89
CA SER A 226 10.83 24.52 7.37
C SER A 226 10.64 23.48 6.27
N ILE A 227 11.07 23.82 5.04
CA ILE A 227 10.97 22.93 3.89
C ILE A 227 12.37 22.43 3.55
N GLU A 228 12.55 21.11 3.54
CA GLU A 228 13.78 20.50 3.04
C GLU A 228 13.83 20.56 1.52
N ARG A 229 14.92 21.13 1.00
CA ARG A 229 15.20 21.18 -0.43
C ARG A 229 16.40 20.30 -0.76
N ASN A 230 16.27 19.56 -1.87
CA ASN A 230 17.29 18.64 -2.35
C ASN A 230 17.77 19.08 -3.74
N ASP A 231 18.94 19.70 -3.82
CA ASP A 231 19.56 20.05 -5.09
C ASP A 231 20.44 18.90 -5.57
N VAL A 232 20.22 18.46 -6.82
CA VAL A 232 21.02 17.41 -7.45
C VAL A 232 22.35 18.02 -7.90
N ILE A 233 23.46 17.59 -7.29
CA ILE A 233 24.81 18.05 -7.63
C ILE A 233 25.40 17.21 -8.75
N ILE A 234 25.29 15.89 -8.60
CA ILE A 234 25.78 14.91 -9.58
C ILE A 234 24.68 13.88 -9.80
N ASP A 235 24.39 13.62 -11.06
CA ASP A 235 23.38 12.62 -11.41
C ASP A 235 23.94 11.19 -11.29
N ARG A 236 23.04 10.23 -11.17
CA ARG A 236 23.36 8.80 -11.17
C ARG A 236 24.04 8.39 -12.48
N GLU A 237 24.77 7.29 -12.46
CA GLU A 237 25.56 6.77 -13.59
C GLU A 237 26.75 7.67 -14.01
N SER A 238 26.98 8.80 -13.36
CA SER A 238 28.16 9.63 -13.59
C SER A 238 29.41 8.94 -13.08
N VAL A 239 30.49 9.05 -13.85
CA VAL A 239 31.79 8.49 -13.47
C VAL A 239 32.45 9.40 -12.44
N LEU A 240 33.03 8.80 -11.40
CA LEU A 240 33.76 9.53 -10.39
C LEU A 240 35.11 9.99 -10.97
N ASP A 241 35.22 11.26 -11.29
CA ASP A 241 36.44 11.95 -11.75
C ASP A 241 36.92 12.99 -10.72
N SER A 242 38.00 13.70 -11.04
CA SER A 242 38.58 14.69 -10.14
C SER A 242 37.63 15.87 -9.87
N ASP A 243 36.88 16.30 -10.88
CA ASP A 243 35.98 17.44 -10.80
C ASP A 243 34.75 17.10 -9.99
N ASN A 244 34.21 15.89 -10.18
CA ASN A 244 33.10 15.37 -9.42
C ASN A 244 33.47 15.16 -7.95
N ILE A 245 34.70 14.74 -7.64
CA ILE A 245 35.17 14.59 -6.26
C ILE A 245 35.21 15.95 -5.53
N GLU A 246 35.62 17.02 -6.17
CA GLU A 246 35.60 18.35 -5.58
C GLU A 246 34.18 18.82 -5.31
N ALA A 247 33.28 18.65 -6.27
CA ALA A 247 31.86 18.97 -6.09
C ALA A 247 31.20 18.17 -4.92
N ILE A 248 31.51 16.87 -4.80
CA ILE A 248 31.03 16.04 -3.68
C ILE A 248 31.57 16.52 -2.34
N LEU A 249 32.84 16.91 -2.26
CA LEU A 249 33.44 17.42 -1.02
C LEU A 249 32.83 18.78 -0.61
N GLU A 250 32.49 19.62 -1.56
CA GLU A 250 31.86 20.93 -1.31
C GLU A 250 30.38 20.80 -0.92
N SER A 251 29.71 19.72 -1.32
CA SER A 251 28.30 19.47 -0.99
C SER A 251 28.03 19.22 0.48
N GLY A 252 29.04 18.77 1.23
CA GLY A 252 28.91 18.36 2.62
C GLY A 252 28.24 16.99 2.82
N THR A 253 28.01 16.24 1.75
CA THR A 253 27.44 14.88 1.80
C THR A 253 28.39 13.93 2.54
N GLN A 254 27.88 13.16 3.51
CA GLN A 254 28.70 12.27 4.32
C GLN A 254 29.04 10.94 3.63
N ASN A 255 28.10 10.40 2.86
CA ASN A 255 28.22 9.11 2.20
C ASN A 255 27.73 9.20 0.75
N ILE A 256 28.37 8.46 -0.13
CA ILE A 256 27.95 8.26 -1.52
C ILE A 256 27.74 6.77 -1.80
N LEU A 257 26.94 6.46 -2.79
CA LEU A 257 26.67 5.10 -3.23
C LEU A 257 27.36 4.84 -4.58
N LEU A 258 28.18 3.81 -4.61
CA LEU A 258 28.87 3.34 -5.81
C LEU A 258 28.33 1.97 -6.24
N HIS A 259 28.35 1.69 -7.54
CA HIS A 259 28.03 0.35 -8.04
C HIS A 259 29.03 -0.67 -7.50
N ARG A 260 28.54 -1.88 -7.12
CA ARG A 260 29.43 -2.98 -6.73
C ARG A 260 30.17 -3.54 -7.94
N GLU A 261 31.46 -3.85 -7.76
CA GLU A 261 32.30 -4.46 -8.81
C GLU A 261 32.06 -5.95 -8.99
N ASP A 262 31.61 -6.64 -7.91
CA ASP A 262 31.52 -8.09 -7.85
C ASP A 262 30.33 -8.68 -8.59
N GLN A 263 29.46 -7.82 -9.17
CA GLN A 263 28.21 -8.25 -9.75
C GLN A 263 28.27 -8.19 -11.28
N ASN A 264 27.82 -9.26 -11.93
CA ASN A 264 27.56 -9.24 -13.35
C ASN A 264 26.53 -8.15 -13.67
N LEU A 265 26.96 -7.01 -14.15
CA LEU A 265 26.15 -5.83 -14.46
C LEU A 265 24.89 -6.13 -15.30
N SER A 266 24.90 -7.25 -16.06
CA SER A 266 23.75 -7.65 -16.87
C SER A 266 22.50 -7.99 -16.05
N ASP A 267 22.65 -8.63 -14.89
CA ASP A 267 21.53 -9.16 -14.12
C ASP A 267 20.90 -8.08 -13.22
N TYR A 268 21.69 -7.11 -12.79
CA TYR A 268 21.26 -6.01 -11.92
C TYR A 268 20.91 -4.72 -12.68
N ALA A 269 21.26 -4.63 -13.96
CA ALA A 269 20.95 -3.49 -14.82
C ALA A 269 19.44 -3.17 -14.86
N ILE A 270 18.57 -4.15 -14.59
CA ILE A 270 17.11 -3.97 -14.60
C ILE A 270 16.68 -2.85 -13.65
N ILE A 271 17.17 -2.85 -12.43
CA ILE A 271 16.79 -1.84 -11.42
C ILE A 271 17.36 -0.47 -11.80
N TYR A 272 18.61 -0.41 -12.24
CA TYR A 272 19.22 0.85 -12.70
C TYR A 272 18.48 1.43 -13.89
N ASN A 273 18.17 0.62 -14.88
CA ASN A 273 17.39 1.05 -16.05
C ASN A 273 15.99 1.52 -15.66
N THR A 274 15.40 0.87 -14.65
CA THR A 274 14.08 1.26 -14.14
C THR A 274 14.15 2.59 -13.39
N LEU A 275 15.17 2.81 -12.57
CA LEU A 275 15.41 4.09 -11.90
C LEU A 275 15.60 5.24 -12.89
N GLN A 276 16.27 5.00 -14.04
CA GLN A 276 16.41 6.02 -15.09
C GLN A 276 15.09 6.38 -15.77
N LYS A 277 14.12 5.46 -15.78
CA LYS A 277 12.77 5.67 -16.33
C LYS A 277 11.76 6.19 -15.33
N ASP A 278 12.15 6.26 -14.06
CA ASP A 278 11.28 6.74 -12.98
C ASP A 278 11.09 8.27 -13.08
N PRO A 279 9.85 8.74 -13.25
CA PRO A 279 9.57 10.16 -13.33
C PRO A 279 9.52 10.85 -11.95
N SER A 280 9.53 10.08 -10.85
CA SER A 280 9.38 10.58 -9.48
C SER A 280 10.70 10.61 -8.72
N ASN A 281 10.88 11.61 -7.87
CA ASN A 281 12.07 11.76 -7.01
C ASN A 281 11.73 11.67 -5.51
N SER A 282 10.45 11.72 -5.17
CA SER A 282 9.96 11.65 -3.79
C SER A 282 8.73 10.74 -3.68
N GLU A 283 8.41 10.31 -2.46
CA GLU A 283 7.21 9.53 -2.17
C GLU A 283 5.94 10.26 -2.63
N LYS A 284 5.83 11.55 -2.34
CA LYS A 284 4.69 12.39 -2.72
C LYS A 284 4.47 12.44 -4.23
N GLU A 285 5.53 12.67 -4.99
CA GLU A 285 5.46 12.67 -6.46
C GLU A 285 5.05 11.31 -7.00
N ALA A 286 5.56 10.23 -6.41
CA ALA A 286 5.22 8.87 -6.81
C ALA A 286 3.73 8.56 -6.57
N VAL A 287 3.19 8.92 -5.41
CA VAL A 287 1.77 8.75 -5.06
C VAL A 287 0.88 9.52 -6.05
N LEU A 288 1.18 10.78 -6.31
CA LEU A 288 0.45 11.61 -7.27
C LEU A 288 0.53 11.05 -8.70
N TYR A 289 1.69 10.57 -9.11
CA TYR A 289 1.89 9.97 -10.42
C TYR A 289 1.05 8.70 -10.59
N ILE A 290 1.05 7.80 -9.60
CA ILE A 290 0.26 6.56 -9.62
C ILE A 290 -1.24 6.89 -9.68
N TYR A 291 -1.70 7.84 -8.86
CA TYR A 291 -3.11 8.26 -8.87
C TYR A 291 -3.54 8.75 -10.25
N ARG A 292 -2.75 9.64 -10.88
CA ARG A 292 -3.03 10.15 -12.24
C ARG A 292 -3.10 9.01 -13.26
N GLN A 293 -2.25 8.01 -13.13
CA GLN A 293 -2.26 6.85 -14.04
C GLN A 293 -3.49 5.95 -13.82
N LEU A 294 -3.93 5.74 -12.58
CA LEU A 294 -5.05 4.88 -12.25
C LEU A 294 -6.41 5.55 -12.52
N ARG A 295 -6.56 6.82 -12.20
CA ARG A 295 -7.82 7.55 -12.26
C ARG A 295 -7.97 8.46 -13.50
N ASN A 296 -6.89 8.74 -14.23
CA ASN A 296 -6.84 9.74 -15.32
C ASN A 296 -7.33 11.14 -14.88
N ALA A 297 -7.15 11.48 -13.61
CA ALA A 297 -7.54 12.74 -13.01
C ALA A 297 -6.48 13.20 -12.01
N GLU A 298 -6.46 14.48 -11.69
CA GLU A 298 -5.64 14.98 -10.59
C GLU A 298 -6.33 14.75 -9.26
N PRO A 299 -5.61 14.34 -8.19
CA PRO A 299 -6.17 14.22 -6.86
C PRO A 299 -6.46 15.60 -6.27
N ALA A 300 -7.48 15.68 -5.41
CA ALA A 300 -7.79 16.90 -4.69
C ALA A 300 -6.68 17.26 -3.69
N ASP A 301 -6.14 16.22 -3.04
CA ASP A 301 -5.05 16.33 -2.07
C ASP A 301 -4.23 15.02 -2.04
N GLU A 302 -3.13 15.02 -1.30
CA GLU A 302 -2.26 13.86 -1.12
C GLU A 302 -2.96 12.72 -0.37
N ALA A 303 -3.79 13.05 0.63
CA ALA A 303 -4.50 12.05 1.43
C ALA A 303 -5.47 11.22 0.58
N SER A 304 -6.24 11.89 -0.29
CA SER A 304 -7.11 11.22 -1.27
C SER A 304 -6.35 10.35 -2.27
N ALA A 305 -5.12 10.73 -2.61
CA ALA A 305 -4.28 9.91 -3.49
C ALA A 305 -3.77 8.66 -2.78
N ARG A 306 -3.37 8.76 -1.50
CA ARG A 306 -2.91 7.62 -0.68
C ARG A 306 -4.02 6.60 -0.42
N GLU A 307 -5.25 7.06 -0.23
CA GLU A 307 -6.40 6.17 0.00
C GLU A 307 -6.70 5.23 -1.18
N VAL A 308 -6.29 5.62 -2.39
CA VAL A 308 -6.53 4.84 -3.61
C VAL A 308 -5.40 3.84 -3.90
N ILE A 309 -4.22 4.05 -3.34
CA ILE A 309 -3.02 3.19 -3.52
C ILE A 309 -2.96 2.13 -2.44
#